data_508b07d2ae944f1a8fe13ab6e26dd488
#
_entry.id   508b07d2ae944f1a8fe13ab6e26dd488
#
_cell.length_a   1.000
_cell.length_b   1.000
_cell.length_c   1.000
_cell.angle_alpha   90.00
_cell.angle_beta   90.00
_cell.angle_gamma   90.00
#
_symmetry.space_group_name_H-M   'P 1'
#
loop_
_entity.id
_entity.type
_entity.pdbx_description
1 polymer ?
#
loop_
_entity_poly.entity_id
_entity_poly.type
_entity_poly.pdbx_seq_one_letter_code
_entity_poly.pdbx_strand_id
1 'polypeptide(L)'
;MTFPLPAARRPLLALVLWAAGIAAAAPPPPSAVDHGAFETAVRQAVAPQAGQAIVGLKVLHLSGDVGPWLDTGLTLLPGDRVTLLKSGRVWWSRAYALSLDAPMAVWGRIGDQGPIFRGERATDTVTADRAGTLQLKLYPGLRWLDETGRYAGEPAAANPDAGGGVSVALLQWRAGVHIGSELQRLATLPTVVGPLAAAEVQRLGGGTTPPPDDWHYLWELGPAEIFTEVEHPTGPGHPPRAIRLHTRDDVGILQKEAPFELTPDTVLRWRWKAERLPARAPENQVPTHDYMSIAVEFDDGRDLTFLWSHSLPVGEIFACPLPAWKDRETHVVARSGSADLGRWVEESVNLHALYRRAIGDRVPARVTRVWLIGVSLFGHGEGLSEFGQIVLQDGARRLEVY
;
A
#
# COMPACT_ATOMS: atom_id res chain seq x y z
N MET A 1 4.32 -7.08 -75.93
CA MET A 1 4.55 -6.24 -74.75
C MET A 1 3.77 -6.89 -73.63
N THR A 2 4.44 -7.68 -72.78
CA THR A 2 3.88 -8.43 -71.67
C THR A 2 4.40 -7.78 -70.36
N PHE A 3 3.50 -7.25 -69.56
CA PHE A 3 3.82 -6.71 -68.23
C PHE A 3 3.81 -7.84 -67.20
N PRO A 4 4.80 -7.96 -66.32
CA PRO A 4 4.77 -8.92 -65.20
C PRO A 4 3.96 -8.41 -64.03
N LEU A 5 3.16 -9.30 -63.41
CA LEU A 5 2.40 -9.10 -62.18
C LEU A 5 3.35 -8.99 -60.95
N PRO A 6 3.01 -8.19 -59.93
CA PRO A 6 3.83 -8.09 -58.75
C PRO A 6 3.63 -9.27 -57.80
N ALA A 7 4.74 -9.77 -57.28
CA ALA A 7 4.81 -10.87 -56.33
C ALA A 7 4.16 -10.52 -54.97
N ALA A 8 3.27 -11.39 -54.51
CA ALA A 8 2.66 -11.35 -53.22
C ALA A 8 3.71 -11.48 -52.07
N ARG A 9 3.84 -10.46 -51.25
CA ARG A 9 4.62 -10.51 -50.01
C ARG A 9 3.84 -11.33 -48.97
N ARG A 10 4.38 -12.48 -48.56
CA ARG A 10 3.94 -13.25 -47.42
C ARG A 10 4.35 -12.51 -46.12
N PRO A 11 3.50 -12.40 -45.11
CA PRO A 11 3.94 -11.88 -43.82
C PRO A 11 4.82 -12.91 -43.11
N LEU A 12 6.03 -12.51 -42.75
CA LEU A 12 6.86 -13.25 -41.79
C LEU A 12 6.19 -13.19 -40.42
N LEU A 13 5.70 -14.36 -39.98
CA LEU A 13 5.37 -14.57 -38.57
C LEU A 13 6.69 -14.56 -37.77
N ALA A 14 6.97 -13.49 -37.05
CA ALA A 14 8.04 -13.47 -36.07
C ALA A 14 7.61 -14.33 -34.86
N LEU A 15 8.16 -15.53 -34.78
CA LEU A 15 8.09 -16.37 -33.59
C LEU A 15 8.94 -15.69 -32.50
N VAL A 16 8.31 -15.01 -31.55
CA VAL A 16 8.98 -14.54 -30.34
C VAL A 16 9.18 -15.75 -29.42
N LEU A 17 10.38 -16.32 -29.48
CA LEU A 17 10.83 -17.28 -28.46
C LEU A 17 10.98 -16.57 -27.12
N TRP A 18 10.02 -16.79 -26.23
CA TRP A 18 10.17 -16.47 -24.81
C TRP A 18 11.20 -17.42 -24.21
N ALA A 19 12.38 -16.90 -23.93
CA ALA A 19 13.33 -17.58 -23.04
C ALA A 19 12.72 -17.58 -21.64
N ALA A 20 12.14 -18.71 -21.23
CA ALA A 20 11.74 -18.95 -19.86
C ALA A 20 13.00 -19.01 -18.99
N GLY A 21 13.38 -17.86 -18.41
CA GLY A 21 14.29 -17.83 -17.29
C GLY A 21 13.62 -18.55 -16.13
N ILE A 22 14.21 -19.63 -15.65
CA ILE A 22 13.78 -20.34 -14.45
C ILE A 22 14.00 -19.37 -13.29
N ALA A 23 12.99 -18.56 -12.96
CA ALA A 23 12.95 -17.86 -11.69
C ALA A 23 12.84 -18.93 -10.61
N ALA A 24 13.79 -18.95 -9.67
CA ALA A 24 13.69 -19.79 -8.48
C ALA A 24 12.36 -19.47 -7.80
N ALA A 25 11.48 -20.46 -7.70
CA ALA A 25 10.19 -20.32 -7.04
C ALA A 25 10.40 -19.76 -5.63
N ALA A 26 9.74 -18.64 -5.34
CA ALA A 26 9.67 -18.15 -3.95
C ALA A 26 9.12 -19.29 -3.07
N PRO A 27 9.57 -19.41 -1.81
CA PRO A 27 9.04 -20.42 -0.91
C PRO A 27 7.50 -20.25 -0.85
N PRO A 28 6.74 -21.36 -0.86
CA PRO A 28 5.29 -21.26 -0.80
C PRO A 28 4.92 -20.47 0.45
N PRO A 29 3.97 -19.50 0.32
CA PRO A 29 3.48 -18.76 1.47
C PRO A 29 2.93 -19.75 2.51
N PRO A 30 2.99 -19.41 3.82
CA PRO A 30 2.40 -20.24 4.85
C PRO A 30 0.96 -20.55 4.46
N SER A 31 0.59 -21.81 4.54
CA SER A 31 -0.74 -22.29 4.15
C SER A 31 -1.80 -21.47 4.86
N ALA A 32 -2.67 -20.80 4.10
CA ALA A 32 -3.81 -20.10 4.68
C ALA A 32 -4.58 -21.12 5.55
N VAL A 33 -4.85 -20.76 6.81
CA VAL A 33 -5.60 -21.63 7.71
C VAL A 33 -7.00 -21.82 7.11
N ASP A 34 -7.44 -23.05 6.98
CA ASP A 34 -8.81 -23.36 6.57
C ASP A 34 -9.81 -22.62 7.44
N HIS A 35 -10.85 -22.04 6.82
CA HIS A 35 -11.85 -21.22 7.53
C HIS A 35 -12.53 -21.99 8.67
N GLY A 36 -12.89 -23.26 8.45
CA GLY A 36 -13.52 -24.08 9.48
C GLY A 36 -12.59 -24.37 10.66
N ALA A 37 -11.32 -24.61 10.37
CA ALA A 37 -10.28 -24.78 11.39
C ALA A 37 -10.03 -23.46 12.16
N PHE A 38 -10.02 -22.32 11.47
CA PHE A 38 -9.89 -21.00 12.10
C PHE A 38 -11.10 -20.72 13.01
N GLU A 39 -12.32 -20.89 12.51
CA GLU A 39 -13.54 -20.66 13.28
C GLU A 39 -13.58 -21.55 14.53
N THR A 40 -13.27 -22.83 14.37
CA THR A 40 -13.22 -23.78 15.49
C THR A 40 -12.22 -23.34 16.55
N ALA A 41 -11.00 -22.98 16.14
CA ALA A 41 -9.95 -22.52 17.05
C ALA A 41 -10.35 -21.24 17.80
N VAL A 42 -10.96 -20.27 17.10
CA VAL A 42 -11.43 -19.03 17.72
C VAL A 42 -12.54 -19.31 18.73
N ARG A 43 -13.57 -20.07 18.37
CA ARG A 43 -14.70 -20.38 19.27
C ARG A 43 -14.24 -21.10 20.52
N GLN A 44 -13.32 -22.06 20.40
CA GLN A 44 -12.76 -22.77 21.54
C GLN A 44 -11.90 -21.83 22.42
N ALA A 45 -11.07 -20.99 21.81
CA ALA A 45 -10.19 -20.07 22.51
C ALA A 45 -10.97 -19.06 23.37
N VAL A 46 -12.07 -18.49 22.84
CA VAL A 46 -12.84 -17.44 23.52
C VAL A 46 -13.96 -17.95 24.43
N ALA A 47 -14.30 -19.24 24.37
CA ALA A 47 -15.39 -19.81 25.18
C ALA A 47 -15.31 -19.49 26.68
N PRO A 48 -14.14 -19.51 27.35
CA PRO A 48 -14.02 -19.15 28.76
C PRO A 48 -14.34 -17.69 29.07
N GLN A 49 -14.24 -16.79 28.09
CA GLN A 49 -14.42 -15.33 28.23
C GLN A 49 -15.80 -14.89 27.72
N ALA A 50 -16.54 -15.78 27.06
CA ALA A 50 -17.84 -15.49 26.46
C ALA A 50 -18.86 -15.08 27.54
N GLY A 51 -19.58 -13.99 27.29
CA GLY A 51 -20.54 -13.41 28.24
C GLY A 51 -19.92 -12.69 29.46
N GLN A 52 -18.62 -12.81 29.66
CA GLN A 52 -17.87 -12.10 30.69
C GLN A 52 -17.12 -10.89 30.09
N ALA A 53 -15.91 -11.11 29.58
CA ALA A 53 -15.10 -10.07 28.92
C ALA A 53 -15.55 -9.82 27.47
N ILE A 54 -15.95 -10.87 26.75
CA ILE A 54 -16.40 -10.82 25.36
C ILE A 54 -17.93 -10.88 25.34
N VAL A 55 -18.58 -9.81 24.88
CA VAL A 55 -20.04 -9.68 24.80
C VAL A 55 -20.60 -9.98 23.42
N GLY A 56 -19.76 -9.95 22.40
CA GLY A 56 -20.09 -10.31 21.01
C GLY A 56 -18.96 -11.05 20.32
N LEU A 57 -19.27 -12.13 19.63
CA LEU A 57 -18.34 -12.90 18.81
C LEU A 57 -18.95 -13.14 17.44
N LYS A 58 -18.22 -12.77 16.40
CA LYS A 58 -18.50 -13.20 15.03
C LYS A 58 -17.24 -13.79 14.42
N VAL A 59 -17.38 -14.85 13.65
CA VAL A 59 -16.32 -15.39 12.80
C VAL A 59 -16.88 -15.45 11.39
N LEU A 60 -16.23 -14.76 10.48
CA LEU A 60 -16.69 -14.52 9.12
C LEU A 60 -15.61 -14.97 8.14
N HIS A 61 -16.06 -15.39 6.96
CA HIS A 61 -15.17 -15.64 5.84
C HIS A 61 -15.54 -14.70 4.68
N LEU A 62 -14.57 -13.85 4.31
CA LEU A 62 -14.67 -13.01 3.12
C LEU A 62 -14.01 -13.77 1.97
N SER A 63 -14.79 -14.16 0.96
CA SER A 63 -14.28 -14.79 -0.25
C SER A 63 -13.54 -13.77 -1.14
N GLY A 64 -12.71 -14.26 -2.06
CA GLY A 64 -11.97 -13.41 -2.99
C GLY A 64 -12.83 -12.62 -4.00
N ASP A 65 -14.15 -12.78 -3.96
CA ASP A 65 -15.07 -12.04 -4.81
C ASP A 65 -15.28 -10.61 -4.30
N VAL A 66 -15.33 -9.66 -5.24
CA VAL A 66 -15.59 -8.25 -4.93
C VAL A 66 -17.10 -8.05 -4.73
N GLY A 67 -17.63 -8.60 -3.64
CA GLY A 67 -19.04 -8.44 -3.26
C GLY A 67 -19.36 -7.06 -2.65
N PRO A 68 -20.62 -6.81 -2.29
CA PRO A 68 -20.99 -5.64 -1.50
C PRO A 68 -20.30 -5.65 -0.13
N TRP A 69 -20.47 -4.57 0.63
CA TRP A 69 -20.07 -4.53 2.04
C TRP A 69 -20.83 -5.62 2.81
N LEU A 70 -20.08 -6.49 3.52
CA LEU A 70 -20.65 -7.56 4.33
C LEU A 70 -21.09 -7.00 5.69
N ASP A 71 -22.36 -7.07 6.00
CA ASP A 71 -22.87 -6.79 7.33
C ASP A 71 -22.44 -7.89 8.30
N THR A 72 -21.71 -7.52 9.37
CA THR A 72 -21.22 -8.48 10.35
C THR A 72 -22.28 -8.89 11.40
N GLY A 73 -23.39 -8.16 11.47
CA GLY A 73 -24.40 -8.30 12.51
C GLY A 73 -23.92 -7.84 13.90
N LEU A 74 -22.79 -7.09 13.98
CA LEU A 74 -22.36 -6.42 15.22
C LEU A 74 -22.75 -4.95 15.16
N THR A 75 -23.73 -4.57 15.99
CA THR A 75 -24.10 -3.18 16.20
C THR A 75 -23.20 -2.58 17.29
N LEU A 76 -22.59 -1.45 16.98
CA LEU A 76 -21.67 -0.74 17.85
C LEU A 76 -22.25 0.62 18.26
N LEU A 77 -21.92 1.05 19.46
CA LEU A 77 -22.15 2.40 19.97
C LEU A 77 -20.79 3.14 20.12
N PRO A 78 -20.78 4.47 20.13
CA PRO A 78 -19.54 5.22 20.39
C PRO A 78 -18.85 4.73 21.67
N GLY A 79 -17.55 4.42 21.57
CA GLY A 79 -16.76 3.87 22.66
C GLY A 79 -16.71 2.35 22.74
N ASP A 80 -17.56 1.62 22.00
CA ASP A 80 -17.46 0.16 21.89
C ASP A 80 -16.14 -0.22 21.22
N ARG A 81 -15.53 -1.30 21.71
CA ARG A 81 -14.25 -1.80 21.21
C ARG A 81 -14.39 -3.19 20.65
N VAL A 82 -13.81 -3.39 19.45
CA VAL A 82 -13.81 -4.66 18.76
C VAL A 82 -12.39 -5.00 18.31
N THR A 83 -11.89 -6.16 18.71
CA THR A 83 -10.63 -6.69 18.17
C THR A 83 -10.93 -7.57 16.96
N LEU A 84 -10.23 -7.28 15.86
CA LEU A 84 -10.22 -8.08 14.65
C LEU A 84 -8.99 -8.99 14.69
N LEU A 85 -9.19 -10.28 14.50
CA LEU A 85 -8.13 -11.25 14.25
C LEU A 85 -8.34 -11.79 12.83
N LYS A 86 -7.36 -11.57 11.94
CA LYS A 86 -7.48 -11.83 10.51
C LYS A 86 -6.48 -12.91 10.08
N SER A 87 -6.90 -13.82 9.22
CA SER A 87 -6.03 -14.86 8.65
C SER A 87 -6.48 -15.22 7.24
N GLY A 88 -5.52 -15.31 6.34
CA GLY A 88 -5.79 -15.67 4.94
C GLY A 88 -5.17 -14.71 3.95
N ARG A 89 -5.46 -14.98 2.67
CA ARG A 89 -4.87 -14.28 1.53
C ARG A 89 -5.86 -14.25 0.36
N VAL A 90 -5.94 -13.12 -0.31
CA VAL A 90 -6.68 -12.96 -1.56
C VAL A 90 -5.70 -12.95 -2.71
N TRP A 91 -5.96 -13.76 -3.73
CA TRP A 91 -5.19 -13.79 -4.96
C TRP A 91 -5.89 -12.96 -6.03
N TRP A 92 -5.20 -11.99 -6.57
CA TRP A 92 -5.63 -11.30 -7.79
C TRP A 92 -5.20 -12.09 -9.03
N SER A 93 -4.02 -12.74 -8.97
CA SER A 93 -3.54 -13.66 -9.98
C SER A 93 -2.57 -14.65 -9.36
N ARG A 94 -2.87 -15.94 -9.46
CA ARG A 94 -1.94 -17.01 -9.05
C ARG A 94 -0.80 -17.17 -10.03
N ALA A 95 -1.09 -16.98 -11.32
CA ALA A 95 -0.11 -17.10 -12.40
C ALA A 95 1.03 -16.07 -12.25
N TYR A 96 0.72 -14.87 -11.75
CA TYR A 96 1.70 -13.82 -11.50
C TYR A 96 2.10 -13.70 -10.03
N ALA A 97 1.66 -14.62 -9.16
CA ALA A 97 1.84 -14.56 -7.71
C ALA A 97 1.35 -13.25 -7.05
N LEU A 98 0.36 -12.59 -7.64
CA LEU A 98 -0.20 -11.34 -7.13
C LEU A 98 -1.25 -11.62 -6.07
N SER A 99 -0.99 -11.20 -4.83
CA SER A 99 -1.88 -11.45 -3.71
C SER A 99 -1.83 -10.33 -2.68
N LEU A 100 -2.90 -10.25 -1.89
CA LEU A 100 -2.98 -9.40 -0.70
C LEU A 100 -3.15 -10.28 0.54
N ASP A 101 -2.30 -10.08 1.51
CA ASP A 101 -2.48 -10.68 2.84
C ASP A 101 -3.58 -9.97 3.63
N ALA A 102 -4.09 -10.65 4.63
CA ALA A 102 -5.23 -10.19 5.43
C ALA A 102 -5.12 -8.73 5.94
N PRO A 103 -3.96 -8.20 6.37
CA PRO A 103 -3.81 -6.81 6.77
C PRO A 103 -4.23 -5.82 5.68
N MET A 104 -3.78 -6.07 4.47
CA MET A 104 -4.05 -5.20 3.31
C MET A 104 -5.43 -5.44 2.69
N ALA A 105 -5.89 -6.70 2.76
CA ALA A 105 -7.09 -7.11 2.07
C ALA A 105 -8.39 -6.66 2.76
N VAL A 106 -8.42 -6.59 4.09
CA VAL A 106 -9.66 -6.37 4.85
C VAL A 106 -9.85 -4.91 5.23
N TRP A 107 -10.93 -4.34 4.75
CA TRP A 107 -11.42 -3.01 5.09
C TRP A 107 -12.69 -3.08 5.91
N GLY A 108 -12.88 -2.10 6.78
CA GLY A 108 -14.06 -1.95 7.63
C GLY A 108 -14.69 -0.58 7.52
N ARG A 109 -15.97 -0.46 7.91
CA ARG A 109 -16.65 0.80 8.21
C ARG A 109 -17.74 0.57 9.24
N ILE A 110 -18.16 1.62 9.95
CA ILE A 110 -19.25 1.55 10.92
C ILE A 110 -20.44 2.34 10.37
N GLY A 111 -21.50 1.59 9.99
CA GLY A 111 -22.66 2.13 9.28
C GLY A 111 -22.34 2.49 7.82
N ASP A 112 -23.37 2.65 7.00
CA ASP A 112 -23.26 2.85 5.55
C ASP A 112 -22.56 4.16 5.14
N GLN A 113 -22.54 5.15 6.03
CA GLN A 113 -21.94 6.46 5.82
C GLN A 113 -20.67 6.67 6.67
N GLY A 114 -20.20 5.63 7.36
CA GLY A 114 -18.96 5.72 8.12
C GLY A 114 -17.73 5.75 7.21
N PRO A 115 -16.64 6.44 7.60
CA PRO A 115 -15.41 6.37 6.85
C PRO A 115 -14.85 4.95 6.88
N ILE A 116 -14.24 4.57 5.76
CA ILE A 116 -13.54 3.30 5.67
C ILE A 116 -12.25 3.36 6.47
N PHE A 117 -11.88 2.22 7.02
CA PHE A 117 -10.61 2.03 7.71
C PHE A 117 -10.03 0.64 7.41
N ARG A 118 -8.75 0.49 7.55
CA ARG A 118 -8.09 -0.81 7.66
C ARG A 118 -7.05 -0.78 8.79
N GLY A 119 -6.77 -1.93 9.36
CA GLY A 119 -5.65 -2.07 10.27
C GLY A 119 -4.34 -2.28 9.52
N GLU A 120 -3.24 -1.95 10.15
CA GLU A 120 -1.88 -2.10 9.61
C GLU A 120 -1.39 -3.55 9.66
N ARG A 121 -1.97 -4.37 10.55
CA ARG A 121 -1.51 -5.73 10.85
C ARG A 121 -2.63 -6.75 10.69
N ALA A 122 -2.30 -8.02 10.86
CA ALA A 122 -3.28 -9.10 10.91
C ALA A 122 -4.24 -8.99 12.11
N THR A 123 -3.95 -8.10 13.05
CA THR A 123 -4.79 -7.81 14.20
C THR A 123 -4.99 -6.32 14.36
N ASP A 124 -6.15 -5.93 14.86
CA ASP A 124 -6.46 -4.54 15.14
C ASP A 124 -7.60 -4.43 16.17
N THR A 125 -7.49 -3.52 17.12
CA THR A 125 -8.56 -3.18 18.06
C THR A 125 -9.11 -1.80 17.73
N VAL A 126 -10.29 -1.78 17.16
CA VAL A 126 -11.00 -0.57 16.75
C VAL A 126 -11.88 -0.09 17.90
N THR A 127 -11.87 1.21 18.14
CA THR A 127 -12.85 1.88 19.01
C THR A 127 -13.86 2.59 18.11
N ALA A 128 -15.15 2.26 18.27
CA ALA A 128 -16.22 2.87 17.50
C ALA A 128 -16.32 4.38 17.83
N ASP A 129 -16.27 5.22 16.81
CA ASP A 129 -16.47 6.67 16.91
C ASP A 129 -17.93 7.08 16.75
N ARG A 130 -18.76 6.14 16.26
CA ARG A 130 -20.18 6.34 15.94
C ARG A 130 -21.00 5.10 16.18
N ALA A 131 -22.33 5.29 16.23
CA ALA A 131 -23.28 4.19 16.26
C ALA A 131 -23.46 3.63 14.83
N GLY A 132 -23.56 2.32 14.72
CA GLY A 132 -23.84 1.64 13.45
C GLY A 132 -23.41 0.18 13.46
N THR A 133 -23.79 -0.55 12.43
CA THR A 133 -23.32 -1.92 12.23
C THR A 133 -21.92 -1.89 11.64
N LEU A 134 -21.01 -2.70 12.21
CA LEU A 134 -19.69 -2.93 11.61
C LEU A 134 -19.87 -3.70 10.30
N GLN A 135 -19.31 -3.18 9.24
CA GLN A 135 -19.31 -3.81 7.92
C GLN A 135 -17.87 -4.07 7.47
N LEU A 136 -17.66 -5.17 6.77
CA LEU A 136 -16.35 -5.56 6.24
C LEU A 136 -16.40 -5.74 4.73
N LYS A 137 -15.25 -5.53 4.08
CA LYS A 137 -15.08 -5.74 2.65
C LYS A 137 -13.63 -6.11 2.34
N LEU A 138 -13.43 -6.95 1.32
CA LEU A 138 -12.10 -7.10 0.72
C LEU A 138 -11.80 -5.91 -0.19
N TYR A 139 -10.53 -5.49 -0.22
CA TYR A 139 -10.07 -4.41 -1.09
C TYR A 139 -10.42 -4.73 -2.56
N PRO A 140 -11.17 -3.87 -3.25
CA PRO A 140 -11.71 -4.19 -4.56
C PRO A 140 -10.67 -4.16 -5.70
N GLY A 141 -9.44 -3.71 -5.44
CA GLY A 141 -8.46 -3.43 -6.49
C GLY A 141 -8.84 -2.28 -7.41
N LEU A 142 -9.87 -1.51 -7.04
CA LEU A 142 -10.40 -0.36 -7.75
C LEU A 142 -10.24 0.89 -6.88
N ARG A 143 -10.29 2.06 -7.52
CA ARG A 143 -10.19 3.32 -6.80
C ARG A 143 -11.40 3.56 -5.91
N TRP A 144 -11.18 3.91 -4.65
CA TRP A 144 -12.20 4.47 -3.80
C TRP A 144 -12.64 5.84 -4.33
N LEU A 145 -13.93 6.10 -4.38
CA LEU A 145 -14.49 7.38 -4.83
C LEU A 145 -14.63 8.38 -3.68
N ASP A 146 -14.84 7.87 -2.48
CA ASP A 146 -14.95 8.66 -1.26
C ASP A 146 -14.68 7.82 -0.02
N GLU A 147 -14.58 8.50 1.11
CA GLU A 147 -14.26 7.89 2.41
C GLU A 147 -15.36 6.96 2.94
N THR A 148 -16.55 6.87 2.33
CA THR A 148 -17.56 5.88 2.71
C THR A 148 -17.34 4.53 2.05
N GLY A 149 -16.30 4.42 1.20
CA GLY A 149 -15.93 3.18 0.54
C GLY A 149 -16.78 2.85 -0.68
N ARG A 150 -17.32 3.87 -1.36
CA ARG A 150 -17.76 3.68 -2.75
C ARG A 150 -16.53 3.55 -3.64
N TYR A 151 -16.60 2.74 -4.67
CA TYR A 151 -15.50 2.52 -5.61
C TYR A 151 -15.93 2.71 -7.05
N ALA A 152 -14.98 3.07 -7.91
CA ALA A 152 -15.21 3.31 -9.33
C ALA A 152 -15.20 2.01 -10.12
N GLY A 153 -16.14 1.88 -11.06
CA GLY A 153 -16.20 0.78 -12.02
C GLY A 153 -16.92 -0.46 -11.53
N GLU A 154 -17.11 -1.39 -12.46
CA GLU A 154 -17.58 -2.73 -12.15
C GLU A 154 -16.38 -3.59 -11.75
N PRO A 155 -16.58 -4.54 -10.82
CA PRO A 155 -15.57 -5.55 -10.56
C PRO A 155 -15.13 -6.16 -11.87
N ALA A 156 -13.83 -6.29 -12.09
CA ALA A 156 -13.34 -7.01 -13.25
C ALA A 156 -14.07 -8.34 -13.34
N ALA A 157 -14.53 -8.70 -14.55
CA ALA A 157 -15.15 -10.00 -14.79
C ALA A 157 -14.28 -11.07 -14.12
N ALA A 158 -14.91 -11.96 -13.36
CA ALA A 158 -14.24 -12.89 -12.47
C ALA A 158 -13.00 -13.48 -13.15
N ASN A 159 -11.83 -13.06 -12.70
CA ASN A 159 -10.59 -13.64 -13.20
C ASN A 159 -10.55 -15.08 -12.66
N PRO A 160 -10.58 -16.11 -13.52
CA PRO A 160 -10.59 -17.50 -13.06
C PRO A 160 -9.33 -17.87 -12.26
N ASP A 161 -8.28 -17.06 -12.37
CA ASP A 161 -7.03 -17.20 -11.64
C ASP A 161 -7.04 -16.47 -10.28
N ALA A 162 -8.04 -15.64 -10.04
CA ALA A 162 -8.28 -15.00 -8.73
C ALA A 162 -8.90 -15.99 -7.75
N GLY A 163 -8.91 -15.64 -6.48
CA GLY A 163 -9.57 -16.44 -5.45
C GLY A 163 -8.93 -16.30 -4.07
N GLY A 164 -9.12 -17.31 -3.24
CA GLY A 164 -8.73 -17.25 -1.84
C GLY A 164 -9.76 -16.52 -0.99
N GLY A 165 -9.35 -16.07 0.18
CA GLY A 165 -10.21 -15.36 1.09
C GLY A 165 -9.54 -15.11 2.43
N VAL A 166 -10.22 -14.34 3.27
CA VAL A 166 -9.76 -14.00 4.61
C VAL A 166 -10.81 -14.38 5.64
N SER A 167 -10.39 -15.12 6.65
CA SER A 167 -11.18 -15.38 7.85
C SER A 167 -10.95 -14.25 8.86
N VAL A 168 -12.02 -13.71 9.39
CA VAL A 168 -11.98 -12.61 10.37
C VAL A 168 -12.79 -13.00 11.61
N ALA A 169 -12.15 -12.98 12.77
CA ALA A 169 -12.83 -13.05 14.05
C ALA A 169 -12.99 -11.65 14.63
N LEU A 170 -14.19 -11.31 15.06
CA LEU A 170 -14.55 -10.04 15.69
C LEU A 170 -14.90 -10.31 17.16
N LEU A 171 -14.07 -9.78 18.06
CA LEU A 171 -14.24 -9.89 19.51
C LEU A 171 -14.73 -8.54 20.06
N GLN A 172 -16.05 -8.43 20.32
CA GLN A 172 -16.61 -7.23 20.95
C GLN A 172 -16.42 -7.31 22.47
N TRP A 173 -15.76 -6.33 23.02
CA TRP A 173 -15.37 -6.28 24.43
C TRP A 173 -16.43 -5.59 25.28
N ARG A 174 -16.65 -6.13 26.48
CA ARG A 174 -17.44 -5.44 27.52
C ARG A 174 -16.77 -4.11 27.89
N ALA A 175 -17.57 -3.09 28.12
CA ALA A 175 -17.08 -1.80 28.61
C ALA A 175 -16.28 -1.97 29.91
N GLY A 176 -15.15 -1.26 30.02
CA GLY A 176 -14.27 -1.28 31.20
C GLY A 176 -13.30 -2.48 31.28
N VAL A 177 -13.37 -3.45 30.35
CA VAL A 177 -12.43 -4.58 30.32
C VAL A 177 -11.03 -4.09 29.88
N HIS A 178 -10.00 -4.60 30.54
CA HIS A 178 -8.62 -4.39 30.12
C HIS A 178 -8.24 -5.38 29.01
N ILE A 179 -8.44 -4.98 27.77
CA ILE A 179 -8.30 -5.82 26.57
C ILE A 179 -6.94 -6.52 26.49
N GLY A 180 -5.86 -5.79 26.79
CA GLY A 180 -4.51 -6.37 26.78
C GLY A 180 -4.36 -7.59 27.69
N SER A 181 -4.96 -7.55 28.88
CA SER A 181 -4.92 -8.69 29.80
C SER A 181 -5.73 -9.89 29.31
N GLU A 182 -6.87 -9.64 28.66
CA GLU A 182 -7.70 -10.70 28.10
C GLU A 182 -7.01 -11.34 26.89
N LEU A 183 -6.41 -10.53 26.01
CA LEU A 183 -5.64 -11.00 24.87
C LEU A 183 -4.37 -11.76 25.32
N GLN A 184 -3.72 -11.35 26.44
CA GLN A 184 -2.57 -12.08 26.98
C GLN A 184 -2.91 -13.53 27.37
N ARG A 185 -4.14 -13.79 27.83
CA ARG A 185 -4.60 -15.15 28.10
C ARG A 185 -4.75 -15.96 26.80
N LEU A 186 -5.29 -15.33 25.73
CA LEU A 186 -5.41 -15.98 24.43
C LEU A 186 -4.04 -16.24 23.79
N ALA A 187 -3.07 -15.36 24.05
CA ALA A 187 -1.72 -15.44 23.50
C ALA A 187 -0.95 -16.71 23.92
N THR A 188 -1.36 -17.35 25.03
CA THR A 188 -0.72 -18.59 25.51
C THR A 188 -1.22 -19.85 24.80
N LEU A 189 -2.25 -19.75 23.98
CA LEU A 189 -2.88 -20.91 23.34
C LEU A 189 -2.05 -21.46 22.18
N PRO A 190 -1.91 -22.78 22.06
CA PRO A 190 -1.14 -23.41 20.96
C PRO A 190 -1.98 -23.55 19.67
N THR A 191 -2.72 -22.52 19.31
CA THR A 191 -3.58 -22.47 18.13
C THR A 191 -3.27 -21.24 17.31
N VAL A 192 -3.88 -21.08 16.13
CA VAL A 192 -3.76 -19.87 15.31
C VAL A 192 -4.12 -18.57 16.06
N VAL A 193 -4.96 -18.65 17.07
CA VAL A 193 -5.37 -17.52 17.90
C VAL A 193 -4.23 -16.99 18.77
N GLY A 194 -3.37 -17.86 19.29
CA GLY A 194 -2.27 -17.48 20.18
C GLY A 194 -1.33 -16.44 19.57
N PRO A 195 -0.69 -16.72 18.42
CA PRO A 195 0.17 -15.75 17.74
C PRO A 195 -0.54 -14.44 17.37
N LEU A 196 -1.81 -14.50 16.93
CA LEU A 196 -2.59 -13.30 16.61
C LEU A 196 -2.86 -12.46 17.87
N ALA A 197 -3.28 -13.09 18.95
CA ALA A 197 -3.50 -12.40 20.23
C ALA A 197 -2.19 -11.80 20.78
N ALA A 198 -1.06 -12.52 20.68
CA ALA A 198 0.24 -12.02 21.09
C ALA A 198 0.66 -10.79 20.28
N ALA A 199 0.44 -10.80 18.96
CA ALA A 199 0.72 -9.66 18.08
C ALA A 199 -0.12 -8.44 18.48
N GLU A 200 -1.41 -8.64 18.82
CA GLU A 200 -2.26 -7.55 19.26
C GLU A 200 -1.86 -7.00 20.65
N VAL A 201 -1.44 -7.86 21.57
CA VAL A 201 -0.87 -7.41 22.86
C VAL A 201 0.35 -6.52 22.65
N GLN A 202 1.26 -6.93 21.75
CA GLN A 202 2.43 -6.11 21.39
C GLN A 202 2.01 -4.77 20.79
N ARG A 203 1.05 -4.77 19.87
CA ARG A 203 0.55 -3.54 19.24
C ARG A 203 -0.05 -2.58 20.27
N LEU A 204 -0.89 -3.08 21.17
CA LEU A 204 -1.51 -2.27 22.23
C LEU A 204 -0.49 -1.77 23.27
N GLY A 205 0.60 -2.50 23.50
CA GLY A 205 1.65 -2.14 24.44
C GLY A 205 2.70 -1.19 23.87
N GLY A 206 3.04 -1.34 22.59
CA GLY A 206 4.06 -0.54 21.89
C GLY A 206 3.49 0.61 21.06
N GLY A 207 2.18 0.66 20.92
CA GLY A 207 1.52 1.59 20.02
C GLY A 207 1.76 1.27 18.55
N THR A 208 1.20 2.10 17.68
CA THR A 208 1.51 2.17 16.26
C THR A 208 2.67 3.14 16.05
N THR A 209 3.42 2.98 14.97
CA THR A 209 4.42 3.99 14.57
C THR A 209 3.66 5.16 13.93
N PRO A 210 3.61 6.35 14.59
CA PRO A 210 2.94 7.49 14.00
C PRO A 210 3.69 7.95 12.75
N PRO A 211 3.00 8.53 11.77
CA PRO A 211 3.69 9.22 10.69
C PRO A 211 4.51 10.39 11.25
N PRO A 212 5.57 10.83 10.55
CA PRO A 212 6.29 12.07 10.88
C PRO A 212 5.36 13.27 11.00
N ASP A 213 5.77 14.28 11.78
CA ASP A 213 4.96 15.47 12.02
C ASP A 213 4.52 16.16 10.72
N ASP A 214 3.23 16.50 10.64
CA ASP A 214 2.56 17.09 9.47
C ASP A 214 2.48 16.18 8.24
N TRP A 215 2.85 14.91 8.37
CA TRP A 215 2.62 13.90 7.34
C TRP A 215 1.43 13.02 7.72
N HIS A 216 0.67 12.57 6.72
CA HIS A 216 -0.46 11.67 6.91
C HIS A 216 -0.50 10.60 5.82
N TYR A 217 -1.06 9.44 6.15
CA TYR A 217 -1.23 8.38 5.16
C TYR A 217 -2.34 8.72 4.16
N LEU A 218 -2.15 8.34 2.91
CA LEU A 218 -3.20 8.41 1.90
C LEU A 218 -4.38 7.53 2.34
N TRP A 219 -5.55 8.15 2.56
CA TRP A 219 -6.73 7.45 3.06
C TRP A 219 -7.19 6.30 2.15
N GLU A 220 -6.98 6.40 0.83
CA GLU A 220 -7.33 5.38 -0.17
C GLU A 220 -6.56 4.07 0.03
N LEU A 221 -5.40 4.08 0.68
CA LEU A 221 -4.60 2.90 1.02
C LEU A 221 -4.61 2.60 2.51
N GLY A 222 -4.95 3.58 3.34
CA GLY A 222 -4.90 3.48 4.79
C GLY A 222 -3.48 3.53 5.37
N PRO A 223 -3.34 3.39 6.69
CA PRO A 223 -2.05 3.47 7.36
C PRO A 223 -1.12 2.30 7.01
N ALA A 224 0.18 2.55 7.10
CA ALA A 224 1.24 1.55 6.96
C ALA A 224 2.38 1.88 7.93
N GLU A 225 2.96 0.91 8.62
CA GLU A 225 4.06 1.13 9.58
C GLU A 225 5.43 1.11 8.91
N ILE A 226 5.53 1.60 7.68
CA ILE A 226 6.77 1.54 6.88
C ILE A 226 7.57 2.83 6.87
N PHE A 227 7.04 3.91 7.45
CA PHE A 227 7.73 5.21 7.52
C PHE A 227 8.07 5.57 8.96
N THR A 228 9.33 5.93 9.21
CA THR A 228 9.83 6.36 10.53
C THR A 228 10.78 7.53 10.39
N GLU A 229 10.74 8.49 11.33
CA GLU A 229 11.80 9.48 11.42
C GLU A 229 13.07 8.87 11.96
N VAL A 230 14.19 9.27 11.39
CA VAL A 230 15.53 8.90 11.85
C VAL A 230 16.42 10.13 11.94
N GLU A 231 17.24 10.16 12.98
CA GLU A 231 18.26 11.18 13.16
C GLU A 231 19.63 10.63 12.76
N HIS A 232 20.42 11.46 12.16
CA HIS A 232 21.81 11.17 11.82
C HIS A 232 22.75 12.09 12.58
N PRO A 233 23.99 11.65 12.90
CA PRO A 233 25.01 12.53 13.45
C PRO A 233 25.19 13.75 12.59
N THR A 234 25.37 14.92 13.20
CA THR A 234 25.65 16.14 12.46
C THR A 234 26.99 16.03 11.74
N GLY A 235 26.97 16.11 10.40
CA GLY A 235 28.18 15.96 9.61
C GLY A 235 27.95 16.24 8.12
N PRO A 236 29.06 16.40 7.35
CA PRO A 236 28.94 16.60 5.91
C PRO A 236 28.43 15.30 5.23
N GLY A 237 27.65 15.45 4.18
CA GLY A 237 27.31 14.35 3.28
C GLY A 237 25.96 13.70 3.52
N HIS A 238 25.28 13.95 4.63
CA HIS A 238 23.93 13.43 4.88
C HIS A 238 23.03 14.46 5.57
N PRO A 239 21.69 14.39 5.42
CA PRO A 239 20.75 15.19 6.20
C PRO A 239 20.85 14.85 7.69
N PRO A 240 20.66 15.81 8.61
CA PRO A 240 20.61 15.52 10.05
C PRO A 240 19.36 14.73 10.46
N ARG A 241 18.28 14.85 9.69
CA ARG A 241 17.03 14.11 9.85
C ARG A 241 16.59 13.55 8.52
N ALA A 242 15.97 12.39 8.54
CA ALA A 242 15.40 11.76 7.35
C ALA A 242 14.13 10.97 7.70
N ILE A 243 13.28 10.78 6.72
CA ILE A 243 12.19 9.80 6.79
C ILE A 243 12.72 8.51 6.18
N ARG A 244 12.87 7.49 7.02
CA ARG A 244 13.19 6.13 6.58
C ARG A 244 11.92 5.45 6.10
N LEU A 245 11.99 4.86 4.92
CA LEU A 245 11.01 3.97 4.34
C LEU A 245 11.59 2.56 4.34
N HIS A 246 10.93 1.64 5.07
CA HIS A 246 11.27 0.22 5.10
C HIS A 246 10.01 -0.58 4.79
N THR A 247 9.92 -1.08 3.58
CA THR A 247 8.78 -1.87 3.11
C THR A 247 9.17 -3.32 2.89
N ARG A 248 8.30 -4.26 3.27
CA ARG A 248 8.47 -5.68 3.03
C ARG A 248 7.08 -6.28 2.79
N ASP A 249 6.83 -6.70 1.54
CA ASP A 249 5.54 -7.29 1.16
C ASP A 249 4.35 -6.38 1.53
N ASP A 250 4.55 -5.08 1.37
CA ASP A 250 3.63 -4.04 1.84
C ASP A 250 3.56 -2.88 0.85
N VAL A 251 2.61 -1.96 1.08
CA VAL A 251 2.45 -0.71 0.35
C VAL A 251 1.99 0.41 1.29
N GLY A 252 2.56 1.58 1.11
CA GLY A 252 2.13 2.78 1.82
C GLY A 252 2.47 4.05 1.05
N ILE A 253 1.59 5.03 1.17
CA ILE A 253 1.78 6.40 0.66
C ILE A 253 1.61 7.37 1.80
N LEU A 254 2.66 8.14 2.04
CA LEU A 254 2.71 9.22 3.01
C LEU A 254 2.62 10.56 2.27
N GLN A 255 1.76 11.46 2.72
CA GLN A 255 1.49 12.76 2.08
C GLN A 255 1.77 13.91 3.04
N LYS A 256 2.24 15.02 2.48
CA LYS A 256 2.32 16.32 3.18
C LYS A 256 1.81 17.43 2.27
N GLU A 257 0.99 18.32 2.82
CA GLU A 257 0.57 19.54 2.13
C GLU A 257 1.78 20.41 1.82
N ALA A 258 1.91 20.78 0.54
CA ALA A 258 3.03 21.58 0.06
C ALA A 258 2.56 22.60 -1.00
N PRO A 259 1.66 23.53 -0.62
CA PRO A 259 1.11 24.49 -1.56
C PRO A 259 2.21 25.43 -2.09
N PHE A 260 2.55 25.28 -3.37
CA PHE A 260 3.59 26.06 -4.02
C PHE A 260 3.18 26.40 -5.45
N GLU A 261 3.29 27.66 -5.84
CA GLU A 261 2.98 28.09 -7.22
C GLU A 261 3.95 27.46 -8.22
N LEU A 262 3.42 26.90 -9.30
CA LEU A 262 4.22 26.27 -10.34
C LEU A 262 4.54 27.26 -11.46
N THR A 263 5.78 27.73 -11.48
CA THR A 263 6.29 28.63 -12.51
C THR A 263 7.36 27.94 -13.36
N PRO A 264 7.80 28.53 -14.49
CA PRO A 264 8.89 27.97 -15.30
C PRO A 264 10.20 27.71 -14.54
N ASP A 265 10.39 28.41 -13.42
CA ASP A 265 11.62 28.30 -12.60
C ASP A 265 11.45 27.40 -11.37
N THR A 266 10.28 26.79 -11.19
CA THR A 266 10.01 25.94 -10.02
C THR A 266 10.82 24.65 -10.06
N VAL A 267 11.60 24.44 -9.02
CA VAL A 267 12.50 23.29 -8.85
C VAL A 267 12.14 22.53 -7.58
N LEU A 268 12.01 21.21 -7.69
CA LEU A 268 12.03 20.28 -6.57
C LEU A 268 13.47 19.84 -6.34
N ARG A 269 13.93 19.91 -5.09
CA ARG A 269 15.20 19.31 -4.65
C ARG A 269 14.96 18.37 -3.51
N TRP A 270 15.66 17.25 -3.50
CA TRP A 270 15.65 16.32 -2.37
C TRP A 270 16.95 15.55 -2.29
N ARG A 271 17.21 14.99 -1.12
CA ARG A 271 18.27 14.01 -0.95
C ARG A 271 17.66 12.68 -0.53
N TRP A 272 18.18 11.63 -1.06
CA TRP A 272 17.78 10.29 -0.71
C TRP A 272 18.95 9.32 -0.70
N LYS A 273 18.73 8.20 -0.01
CA LYS A 273 19.66 7.08 0.04
C LYS A 273 18.82 5.80 -0.09
N ALA A 274 19.03 5.01 -1.13
CA ALA A 274 18.46 3.67 -1.21
C ALA A 274 19.53 2.66 -0.77
N GLU A 275 19.20 1.80 0.17
CA GLU A 275 20.05 0.70 0.62
C GLU A 275 19.65 -0.61 -0.03
N ARG A 276 18.34 -0.78 -0.31
CA ARG A 276 17.78 -1.96 -0.96
C ARG A 276 16.59 -1.56 -1.82
N LEU A 277 16.61 -2.01 -3.06
CA LEU A 277 15.47 -1.82 -3.98
C LEU A 277 14.52 -3.03 -3.87
N PRO A 278 13.20 -2.81 -3.80
CA PRO A 278 12.24 -3.92 -3.67
C PRO A 278 12.08 -4.71 -4.97
N ALA A 279 12.19 -4.05 -6.13
CA ALA A 279 12.08 -4.69 -7.43
C ALA A 279 13.29 -5.57 -7.77
N ARG A 280 13.03 -6.60 -8.57
CA ARG A 280 14.03 -7.49 -9.18
C ARG A 280 13.98 -7.48 -10.71
N ALA A 281 13.10 -6.66 -11.26
CA ALA A 281 12.83 -6.51 -12.68
C ALA A 281 12.36 -5.07 -12.96
N PRO A 282 12.30 -4.62 -14.23
CA PRO A 282 11.79 -3.29 -14.58
C PRO A 282 10.37 -3.04 -14.02
N GLU A 283 10.16 -1.90 -13.42
CA GLU A 283 8.95 -1.55 -12.64
C GLU A 283 7.78 -1.06 -13.49
N ASN A 284 7.92 -0.98 -14.80
CA ASN A 284 6.93 -0.45 -15.74
C ASN A 284 5.82 -1.45 -16.14
N GLN A 285 5.70 -2.58 -15.43
CA GLN A 285 4.67 -3.61 -15.64
C GLN A 285 3.98 -3.96 -14.32
N VAL A 286 2.68 -4.34 -14.37
CA VAL A 286 1.90 -4.69 -13.17
C VAL A 286 2.60 -5.69 -12.25
N PRO A 287 3.07 -6.87 -12.72
CA PRO A 287 3.61 -7.88 -11.82
C PRO A 287 4.98 -7.55 -11.23
N THR A 288 5.61 -6.45 -11.65
CA THR A 288 6.95 -6.05 -11.20
C THR A 288 6.97 -4.63 -10.63
N HIS A 289 5.80 -4.05 -10.37
CA HIS A 289 5.63 -2.64 -10.02
C HIS A 289 5.94 -2.33 -8.55
N ASP A 290 7.11 -2.79 -8.09
CA ASP A 290 7.64 -2.52 -6.77
C ASP A 290 8.69 -1.41 -6.83
N TYR A 291 8.55 -0.37 -6.01
CA TYR A 291 9.46 0.77 -6.04
C TYR A 291 9.42 1.57 -4.73
N MET A 292 10.40 2.46 -4.59
CA MET A 292 10.44 3.53 -3.59
C MET A 292 10.61 4.84 -4.32
N SER A 293 9.82 5.84 -3.95
CA SER A 293 9.77 7.10 -4.67
C SER A 293 9.40 8.30 -3.81
N ILE A 294 9.67 9.48 -4.36
CA ILE A 294 9.06 10.74 -3.96
C ILE A 294 8.18 11.22 -5.11
N ALA A 295 6.99 11.74 -4.82
CA ALA A 295 6.09 12.30 -5.83
C ALA A 295 5.65 13.71 -5.49
N VAL A 296 5.24 14.45 -6.53
CA VAL A 296 4.66 15.79 -6.43
C VAL A 296 3.30 15.77 -7.09
N GLU A 297 2.26 16.02 -6.30
CA GLU A 297 0.89 16.17 -6.77
C GLU A 297 0.60 17.63 -7.15
N PHE A 298 -0.17 17.81 -8.23
CA PHE A 298 -0.57 19.10 -8.74
C PHE A 298 -2.07 19.35 -8.57
N ASP A 299 -2.50 20.63 -8.75
CA ASP A 299 -3.89 21.03 -8.57
C ASP A 299 -4.86 20.54 -9.66
N ASP A 300 -4.37 19.83 -10.66
CA ASP A 300 -5.17 19.08 -11.63
C ASP A 300 -5.39 17.61 -11.25
N GLY A 301 -4.87 17.17 -10.08
CA GLY A 301 -5.01 15.82 -9.55
C GLY A 301 -4.06 14.79 -10.17
N ARG A 302 -3.06 15.24 -10.95
CA ARG A 302 -1.98 14.39 -11.47
C ARG A 302 -0.72 14.55 -10.65
N ASP A 303 0.20 13.60 -10.79
CA ASP A 303 1.50 13.66 -10.14
C ASP A 303 2.66 13.27 -11.05
N LEU A 304 3.85 13.66 -10.62
CA LEU A 304 5.13 13.19 -11.12
C LEU A 304 5.81 12.40 -10.00
N THR A 305 6.00 11.11 -10.22
CA THR A 305 6.58 10.16 -9.26
C THR A 305 8.00 9.79 -9.65
N PHE A 306 8.96 10.22 -8.84
CA PHE A 306 10.39 10.02 -9.06
C PHE A 306 10.87 8.76 -8.35
N LEU A 307 11.20 7.70 -9.09
CA LEU A 307 11.64 6.44 -8.53
C LEU A 307 13.13 6.18 -8.73
N TRP A 308 13.69 5.37 -7.83
CA TRP A 308 14.97 4.70 -8.03
C TRP A 308 14.68 3.32 -8.60
N SER A 309 14.95 3.12 -9.88
CA SER A 309 14.65 1.88 -10.58
C SER A 309 15.72 0.81 -10.37
N HIS A 310 15.29 -0.44 -10.39
CA HIS A 310 16.20 -1.58 -10.45
C HIS A 310 17.05 -1.56 -11.74
N SER A 311 16.45 -1.25 -12.89
CA SER A 311 17.17 -1.38 -14.18
C SER A 311 16.66 -0.51 -15.33
N LEU A 312 15.56 0.24 -15.17
CA LEU A 312 15.09 1.16 -16.23
C LEU A 312 16.08 2.31 -16.41
N PRO A 313 16.27 2.82 -17.63
CA PRO A 313 17.19 3.93 -17.88
C PRO A 313 16.79 5.19 -17.14
N VAL A 314 17.78 5.93 -16.60
CA VAL A 314 17.52 7.25 -16.00
C VAL A 314 16.91 8.19 -17.03
N GLY A 315 15.83 8.88 -16.63
CA GLY A 315 15.06 9.78 -17.49
C GLY A 315 13.92 9.10 -18.27
N GLU A 316 13.76 7.78 -18.15
CA GLU A 316 12.57 7.09 -18.69
C GLU A 316 11.31 7.59 -18.00
N ILE A 317 10.25 7.77 -18.79
CA ILE A 317 8.94 8.27 -18.34
C ILE A 317 7.89 7.25 -18.78
N PHE A 318 7.03 6.84 -17.85
CA PHE A 318 5.93 5.92 -18.15
C PHE A 318 4.72 6.20 -17.25
N ALA A 319 3.50 5.93 -17.75
CA ALA A 319 2.30 5.96 -16.92
C ALA A 319 2.26 4.79 -15.96
N CYS A 320 1.71 4.98 -14.77
CA CYS A 320 1.53 3.89 -13.82
C CYS A 320 0.83 2.69 -14.50
N PRO A 321 1.36 1.47 -14.41
CA PRO A 321 0.75 0.30 -15.05
C PRO A 321 -0.54 -0.16 -14.34
N LEU A 322 -0.79 0.31 -13.10
CA LEU A 322 -1.97 -0.04 -12.33
C LEU A 322 -3.20 0.69 -12.85
N PRO A 323 -4.30 -0.01 -13.21
CA PRO A 323 -5.49 0.63 -13.78
C PRO A 323 -6.08 1.75 -12.94
N ALA A 324 -6.05 1.63 -11.60
CA ALA A 324 -6.59 2.64 -10.68
C ALA A 324 -5.75 3.93 -10.63
N TRP A 325 -4.49 3.89 -11.09
CA TRP A 325 -3.51 4.97 -10.97
C TRP A 325 -3.07 5.54 -12.31
N LYS A 326 -3.31 4.82 -13.41
CA LYS A 326 -2.82 5.09 -14.76
C LYS A 326 -3.06 6.54 -15.25
N ASP A 327 -4.20 7.10 -14.91
CA ASP A 327 -4.60 8.43 -15.42
C ASP A 327 -4.10 9.59 -14.53
N ARG A 328 -3.53 9.28 -13.37
CA ARG A 328 -3.05 10.30 -12.42
C ARG A 328 -1.54 10.25 -12.19
N GLU A 329 -0.95 9.08 -12.17
CA GLU A 329 0.44 8.88 -11.77
C GLU A 329 1.36 8.69 -12.97
N THR A 330 2.36 9.57 -13.10
CA THR A 330 3.39 9.50 -14.13
C THR A 330 4.76 9.29 -13.50
N HIS A 331 5.35 8.13 -13.77
CA HIS A 331 6.65 7.74 -13.25
C HIS A 331 7.80 8.35 -14.06
N VAL A 332 8.84 8.78 -13.36
CA VAL A 332 10.10 9.29 -13.91
C VAL A 332 11.25 8.57 -13.21
N VAL A 333 12.09 7.90 -13.96
CA VAL A 333 13.28 7.25 -13.39
C VAL A 333 14.32 8.31 -13.06
N ALA A 334 14.47 8.64 -11.79
CA ALA A 334 15.47 9.59 -11.31
C ALA A 334 16.84 8.94 -11.15
N ARG A 335 16.88 7.69 -10.68
CA ARG A 335 18.09 6.86 -10.57
C ARG A 335 17.83 5.42 -10.98
N SER A 336 18.92 4.71 -11.29
CA SER A 336 18.83 3.33 -11.74
C SER A 336 20.03 2.50 -11.29
N GLY A 337 19.76 1.23 -11.02
CA GLY A 337 20.76 0.21 -10.70
C GLY A 337 21.35 0.35 -9.30
N SER A 338 22.42 -0.41 -9.06
CA SER A 338 23.00 -0.59 -7.73
C SER A 338 24.28 0.23 -7.45
N ALA A 339 24.77 1.01 -8.42
CA ALA A 339 26.08 1.69 -8.30
C ALA A 339 26.14 2.72 -7.15
N ASP A 340 25.02 3.38 -6.85
CA ASP A 340 24.93 4.41 -5.80
C ASP A 340 24.19 3.94 -4.54
N LEU A 341 23.85 2.65 -4.42
CA LEU A 341 23.21 2.13 -3.21
C LEU A 341 24.09 2.38 -1.96
N GLY A 342 23.42 2.68 -0.86
CA GLY A 342 24.05 3.02 0.41
C GLY A 342 24.65 4.43 0.48
N ARG A 343 24.54 5.24 -0.57
CA ARG A 343 25.07 6.59 -0.64
C ARG A 343 23.96 7.63 -0.67
N TRP A 344 24.12 8.70 0.08
CA TRP A 344 23.27 9.88 -0.04
C TRP A 344 23.54 10.58 -1.36
N VAL A 345 22.50 10.79 -2.13
CA VAL A 345 22.55 11.50 -3.42
C VAL A 345 21.53 12.61 -3.44
N GLU A 346 21.81 13.65 -4.22
CA GLU A 346 20.93 14.81 -4.37
C GLU A 346 20.33 14.81 -5.77
N GLU A 347 19.04 15.14 -5.85
CA GLU A 347 18.31 15.34 -7.09
C GLU A 347 17.79 16.78 -7.16
N SER A 348 17.68 17.28 -8.38
CA SER A 348 17.16 18.61 -8.68
C SER A 348 16.40 18.57 -10.00
N VAL A 349 15.11 18.86 -9.97
CA VAL A 349 14.23 18.73 -11.13
C VAL A 349 13.41 20.00 -11.31
N ASN A 350 13.43 20.58 -12.53
CA ASN A 350 12.48 21.63 -12.91
C ASN A 350 11.12 20.98 -13.17
N LEU A 351 10.16 21.22 -12.26
CA LEU A 351 8.83 20.59 -12.31
C LEU A 351 8.01 21.05 -13.50
N HIS A 352 8.04 22.34 -13.84
CA HIS A 352 7.26 22.89 -14.95
C HIS A 352 7.73 22.30 -16.30
N ALA A 353 9.02 22.28 -16.56
CA ALA A 353 9.57 21.74 -17.80
C ALA A 353 9.32 20.22 -17.89
N LEU A 354 9.45 19.50 -16.77
CA LEU A 354 9.22 18.08 -16.74
C LEU A 354 7.74 17.73 -16.91
N TYR A 355 6.82 18.48 -16.26
CA TYR A 355 5.39 18.28 -16.44
C TYR A 355 4.99 18.36 -17.92
N ARG A 356 5.45 19.41 -18.61
CA ARG A 356 5.20 19.59 -20.06
C ARG A 356 5.69 18.40 -20.89
N ARG A 357 6.86 17.89 -20.58
CA ARG A 357 7.47 16.76 -21.31
C ARG A 357 6.76 15.45 -21.02
N ALA A 358 6.36 15.20 -19.77
CA ALA A 358 5.87 13.94 -19.29
C ALA A 358 4.35 13.77 -19.42
N ILE A 359 3.60 14.85 -19.20
CA ILE A 359 2.15 14.83 -19.08
C ILE A 359 1.47 15.64 -20.18
N GLY A 360 1.96 16.86 -20.47
CA GLY A 360 1.44 17.69 -21.55
C GLY A 360 1.56 19.18 -21.33
N ASP A 361 1.19 19.96 -22.35
CA ASP A 361 1.38 21.42 -22.39
C ASP A 361 0.44 22.21 -21.47
N ARG A 362 -0.65 21.60 -20.99
CA ARG A 362 -1.55 22.24 -20.03
C ARG A 362 -0.98 22.09 -18.62
N VAL A 363 -0.04 22.95 -18.29
CA VAL A 363 0.63 22.95 -16.99
C VAL A 363 -0.32 23.46 -15.91
N PRO A 364 -0.46 22.77 -14.75
CA PRO A 364 -1.24 23.23 -13.61
C PRO A 364 -0.67 24.49 -12.97
N ALA A 365 -1.46 25.17 -12.13
CA ALA A 365 -1.05 26.42 -11.51
C ALA A 365 -0.16 26.23 -10.29
N ARG A 366 -0.25 25.08 -9.61
CA ARG A 366 0.47 24.86 -8.35
C ARG A 366 0.74 23.38 -8.05
N VAL A 367 1.76 23.16 -7.25
CA VAL A 367 1.94 21.94 -6.45
C VAL A 367 0.98 22.00 -5.26
N THR A 368 0.36 20.88 -4.93
CA THR A 368 -0.54 20.74 -3.77
C THR A 368 0.09 19.93 -2.65
N ARG A 369 0.75 18.81 -2.99
CA ARG A 369 1.33 17.88 -2.03
C ARG A 369 2.65 17.31 -2.49
N VAL A 370 3.43 16.86 -1.53
CA VAL A 370 4.56 15.95 -1.75
C VAL A 370 4.22 14.61 -1.10
N TRP A 371 4.55 13.52 -1.77
CA TRP A 371 4.30 12.17 -1.32
C TRP A 371 5.60 11.38 -1.20
N LEU A 372 5.66 10.46 -0.25
CA LEU A 372 6.64 9.38 -0.21
C LEU A 372 5.91 8.06 -0.40
N ILE A 373 6.39 7.22 -1.31
CA ILE A 373 5.71 6.01 -1.72
C ILE A 373 6.64 4.82 -1.59
N GLY A 374 6.16 3.75 -0.96
CA GLY A 374 6.83 2.46 -0.91
C GLY A 374 5.90 1.36 -1.38
N VAL A 375 6.37 0.56 -2.33
CA VAL A 375 5.65 -0.60 -2.87
C VAL A 375 6.60 -1.78 -2.94
N SER A 376 6.26 -2.90 -2.32
CA SER A 376 7.02 -4.15 -2.38
C SER A 376 6.10 -5.38 -2.47
N LEU A 377 4.84 -5.12 -2.78
CA LEU A 377 3.74 -6.07 -2.72
C LEU A 377 3.70 -7.03 -3.92
N PHE A 378 4.11 -6.55 -5.12
CA PHE A 378 3.95 -7.31 -6.35
C PHE A 378 4.99 -8.42 -6.51
N GLY A 379 6.25 -8.13 -6.21
CA GLY A 379 7.36 -9.09 -6.26
C GLY A 379 7.71 -9.68 -4.91
N HIS A 380 6.95 -9.37 -3.85
CA HIS A 380 7.21 -9.82 -2.47
C HIS A 380 8.64 -9.49 -2.03
N GLY A 381 9.09 -8.27 -2.37
CA GLY A 381 10.43 -7.79 -2.12
C GLY A 381 10.59 -7.09 -0.78
N GLU A 382 11.77 -6.54 -0.58
CA GLU A 382 12.09 -5.67 0.55
C GLU A 382 12.78 -4.42 0.04
N GLY A 383 12.26 -3.26 0.41
CA GLY A 383 12.83 -1.95 0.09
C GLY A 383 13.27 -1.21 1.33
N LEU A 384 14.44 -0.57 1.27
CA LEU A 384 14.96 0.28 2.34
C LEU A 384 15.56 1.54 1.75
N SER A 385 14.99 2.68 2.09
CA SER A 385 15.47 4.01 1.68
C SER A 385 15.28 5.05 2.77
N GLU A 386 15.94 6.19 2.60
CA GLU A 386 15.77 7.36 3.44
C GLU A 386 15.64 8.60 2.56
N PHE A 387 14.75 9.52 2.96
CA PHE A 387 14.46 10.77 2.27
C PHE A 387 14.70 11.95 3.21
N GLY A 388 15.34 13.01 2.74
CA GLY A 388 15.56 14.22 3.54
C GLY A 388 15.84 15.44 2.68
N GLN A 389 15.82 16.62 3.31
CA GLN A 389 16.05 17.91 2.65
C GLN A 389 15.19 18.11 1.40
N ILE A 390 13.89 17.85 1.56
CA ILE A 390 12.90 17.99 0.49
C ILE A 390 12.48 19.47 0.42
N VAL A 391 12.73 20.11 -0.72
CA VAL A 391 12.53 21.56 -0.89
C VAL A 391 11.90 21.88 -2.24
N LEU A 392 10.85 22.68 -2.23
CA LEU A 392 10.35 23.38 -3.40
C LEU A 392 10.91 24.81 -3.42
N GLN A 393 11.42 25.26 -4.54
CA GLN A 393 11.94 26.61 -4.68
C GLN A 393 11.72 27.20 -6.06
N ASP A 394 11.62 28.54 -6.10
CA ASP A 394 11.47 29.32 -7.32
C ASP A 394 12.05 30.71 -7.04
N GLY A 395 13.21 31.01 -7.60
CA GLY A 395 13.92 32.27 -7.31
C GLY A 395 14.09 32.51 -5.81
N ALA A 396 13.36 33.52 -5.31
CA ALA A 396 13.41 33.90 -3.89
C ALA A 396 12.44 33.10 -2.99
N ARG A 397 11.45 32.41 -3.57
CA ARG A 397 10.48 31.62 -2.82
C ARG A 397 11.05 30.24 -2.52
N ARG A 398 10.93 29.83 -1.27
CA ARG A 398 11.41 28.52 -0.80
C ARG A 398 10.42 27.93 0.22
N LEU A 399 10.05 26.68 0.01
CA LEU A 399 9.25 25.88 0.95
C LEU A 399 10.08 24.66 1.33
N GLU A 400 10.41 24.54 2.60
CA GLU A 400 10.98 23.31 3.15
C GLU A 400 9.82 22.36 3.47
N VAL A 401 9.75 21.25 2.73
CA VAL A 401 8.75 20.20 2.93
C VAL A 401 9.21 19.28 4.05
N TYR A 402 10.53 18.97 4.07
CA TYR A 402 11.13 18.16 5.13
C TYR A 402 12.63 18.43 5.26
#